data_33f9123596b5cdeea6119c31e656c35c
#
_entry.id   33f9123596b5cdeea6119c31e656c35c
#
_cell.length_a   1.000
_cell.length_b   1.000
_cell.length_c   1.000
_cell.angle_alpha   90.00
_cell.angle_beta   90.00
_cell.angle_gamma   90.00
#
_symmetry.space_group_name_H-M   'P 1'
#
loop_
_entity.id
_entity.type
_entity.pdbx_description
1 polymer ?
#
loop_
_entity_poly.entity_id
_entity_poly.type
_entity_poly.pdbx_seq_one_letter_code
_entity_poly.pdbx_strand_id
1 'polypeptide(L)'
;IGTESLGVRGLCCFVEAGKRRILIDPGVALGYMRHGLLPHPLQVAEGERVRQRIIEALTEATDIVFSHFHGDHVPLREANPYQLAIRHLPVTFQNVCCWSKSMDSLGEKMKQRAQDLRELLGPNFHVAEGISDGPMTFSKAMPHGAKGSKRGTVMMTRINLGDKVFLHTSDIQLLDPATVNFIIAWQADIVLAAGPPLYIETLTDELRTVAWQNALRLATTVDILILDHHLMRDRQGLKWLDALSAEAGKQVYCAADFMGRKRLLLEAERAALYETMPVPASWHEDYAQGLIHAEEWLH
;
A
#
# COMPACT_ATOMS: atom_id res chain seq x y z
N ILE A 1 1.46 -1.59 -8.70
CA ILE A 1 0.64 -0.62 -9.45
C ILE A 1 0.76 0.75 -8.82
N GLY A 2 0.53 0.89 -7.52
CA GLY A 2 0.55 2.16 -6.81
C GLY A 2 1.10 2.05 -5.40
N THR A 3 2.10 2.89 -5.08
CA THR A 3 2.69 3.05 -3.75
C THR A 3 3.45 4.38 -3.67
N GLU A 4 4.04 4.71 -2.53
CA GLU A 4 4.71 6.01 -2.30
C GLU A 4 5.84 6.29 -3.27
N SER A 5 6.70 5.30 -3.57
CA SER A 5 7.77 5.50 -4.56
C SER A 5 7.27 5.65 -5.99
N LEU A 6 5.99 5.38 -6.23
CA LEU A 6 5.26 5.58 -7.50
C LEU A 6 4.29 6.76 -7.43
N GLY A 7 4.43 7.66 -6.47
CA GLY A 7 3.75 8.96 -6.38
C GLY A 7 2.47 9.00 -5.56
N VAL A 8 2.00 7.90 -4.99
CA VAL A 8 0.71 7.81 -4.28
C VAL A 8 0.80 7.06 -2.96
N ARG A 9 -0.16 7.24 -2.07
CA ARG A 9 -0.35 6.36 -0.91
C ARG A 9 -1.10 5.10 -1.31
N GLY A 10 -0.66 3.99 -0.75
CA GLY A 10 -1.20 2.66 -0.94
C GLY A 10 -0.09 1.63 -1.12
N LEU A 11 -0.48 0.38 -1.27
CA LEU A 11 0.46 -0.72 -1.56
C LEU A 11 -0.19 -1.69 -2.56
N CYS A 12 -0.80 -1.14 -3.62
CA CYS A 12 -1.53 -1.91 -4.62
C CYS A 12 -0.57 -2.74 -5.48
N CYS A 13 -0.77 -4.05 -5.46
CA CYS A 13 0.07 -5.02 -6.17
C CYS A 13 -0.80 -5.95 -7.04
N PHE A 14 -0.37 -6.20 -8.28
CA PHE A 14 -0.98 -7.17 -9.18
C PHE A 14 -0.01 -8.34 -9.41
N VAL A 15 -0.47 -9.56 -9.17
CA VAL A 15 0.36 -10.77 -9.21
C VAL A 15 -0.32 -11.84 -10.06
N GLU A 16 0.41 -12.39 -11.00
CA GLU A 16 -0.03 -13.55 -11.80
C GLU A 16 0.57 -14.83 -11.23
N ALA A 17 -0.29 -15.81 -10.92
CA ALA A 17 0.10 -17.12 -10.41
C ALA A 17 -0.70 -18.23 -11.12
N GLY A 18 -0.11 -18.80 -12.15
CA GLY A 18 -0.78 -19.76 -13.03
C GLY A 18 -1.96 -19.09 -13.76
N LYS A 19 -3.18 -19.54 -13.47
CA LYS A 19 -4.40 -18.97 -14.05
C LYS A 19 -5.03 -17.84 -13.21
N ARG A 20 -4.48 -17.58 -12.02
CA ARG A 20 -5.01 -16.56 -11.10
C ARG A 20 -4.32 -15.22 -11.37
N ARG A 21 -5.11 -14.18 -11.46
CA ARG A 21 -4.68 -12.78 -11.55
C ARG A 21 -5.19 -12.07 -10.31
N ILE A 22 -4.28 -11.85 -9.38
CA ILE A 22 -4.57 -11.46 -7.99
C ILE A 22 -4.23 -10.00 -7.83
N LEU A 23 -5.22 -9.17 -7.54
CA LEU A 23 -5.05 -7.76 -7.23
C LEU A 23 -5.17 -7.55 -5.72
N ILE A 24 -4.07 -7.13 -5.10
CA ILE A 24 -3.98 -6.91 -3.65
C ILE A 24 -4.09 -5.42 -3.36
N ASP A 25 -4.95 -5.07 -2.40
CA ASP A 25 -5.17 -3.72 -1.90
C ASP A 25 -5.42 -2.69 -3.03
N PRO A 26 -6.48 -2.86 -3.85
CA PRO A 26 -6.80 -1.99 -4.97
C PRO A 26 -7.36 -0.62 -4.52
N GLY A 27 -6.70 -0.01 -3.56
CA GLY A 27 -6.97 1.33 -3.09
C GLY A 27 -5.84 2.28 -3.45
N VAL A 28 -6.15 3.56 -3.46
CA VAL A 28 -5.18 4.65 -3.59
C VAL A 28 -5.70 5.89 -2.90
N ALA A 29 -4.82 6.61 -2.24
CA ALA A 29 -5.11 7.92 -1.69
C ALA A 29 -3.91 8.85 -1.89
N LEU A 30 -4.12 10.12 -1.62
CA LEU A 30 -3.04 11.09 -1.41
C LEU A 30 -3.17 11.61 0.02
N GLY A 31 -2.06 11.85 0.71
CA GLY A 31 -2.08 12.43 2.04
C GLY A 31 -2.78 13.80 2.03
N TYR A 32 -3.98 13.90 2.61
CA TYR A 32 -4.84 15.07 2.47
C TYR A 32 -4.12 16.36 2.91
N MET A 33 -3.59 16.37 4.14
CA MET A 33 -2.79 17.49 4.63
C MET A 33 -1.41 16.99 5.05
N ARG A 34 -0.35 17.59 4.49
CA ARG A 34 1.03 17.38 4.91
C ARG A 34 1.77 18.72 4.87
N HIS A 35 2.46 19.06 5.95
CA HIS A 35 3.10 20.39 6.11
C HIS A 35 2.13 21.57 5.90
N GLY A 36 0.84 21.41 6.27
CA GLY A 36 -0.19 22.42 6.04
C GLY A 36 -0.65 22.56 4.58
N LEU A 37 -0.17 21.69 3.67
CA LEU A 37 -0.46 21.73 2.23
C LEU A 37 -1.35 20.57 1.79
N LEU A 38 -2.26 20.83 0.86
CA LEU A 38 -3.00 19.80 0.11
C LEU A 38 -2.07 19.08 -0.87
N PRO A 39 -2.48 17.94 -1.47
CA PRO A 39 -1.67 17.27 -2.49
C PRO A 39 -1.35 18.22 -3.64
N HIS A 40 -0.07 18.32 -4.03
CA HIS A 40 0.30 19.14 -5.18
C HIS A 40 -0.39 18.63 -6.46
N PRO A 41 -0.83 19.49 -7.41
CA PRO A 41 -1.51 19.07 -8.63
C PRO A 41 -0.76 17.98 -9.42
N LEU A 42 0.57 18.03 -9.47
CA LEU A 42 1.39 16.96 -10.04
C LEU A 42 1.16 15.61 -9.33
N GLN A 43 1.03 15.62 -8.00
CA GLN A 43 0.69 14.41 -7.23
C GLN A 43 -0.74 13.95 -7.51
N VAL A 44 -1.67 14.89 -7.70
CA VAL A 44 -3.06 14.58 -8.06
C VAL A 44 -3.11 13.92 -9.44
N ALA A 45 -2.41 14.46 -10.42
CA ALA A 45 -2.32 13.90 -11.77
C ALA A 45 -1.75 12.48 -11.78
N GLU A 46 -0.65 12.23 -11.05
CA GLU A 46 -0.13 10.86 -10.92
C GLU A 46 -1.11 9.95 -10.16
N GLY A 47 -1.84 10.49 -9.17
CA GLY A 47 -2.93 9.79 -8.49
C GLY A 47 -4.05 9.34 -9.44
N GLU A 48 -4.42 10.16 -10.43
CA GLU A 48 -5.38 9.80 -11.48
C GLU A 48 -4.85 8.66 -12.36
N ARG A 49 -3.59 8.73 -12.77
CA ARG A 49 -2.94 7.66 -13.54
C ARG A 49 -2.90 6.34 -12.78
N VAL A 50 -2.63 6.38 -11.48
CA VAL A 50 -2.65 5.16 -10.64
C VAL A 50 -4.06 4.64 -10.48
N ARG A 51 -5.07 5.49 -10.25
CA ARG A 51 -6.49 5.08 -10.22
C ARG A 51 -6.89 4.36 -11.50
N GLN A 52 -6.52 4.92 -12.65
CA GLN A 52 -6.83 4.31 -13.95
C GLN A 52 -6.17 2.94 -14.09
N ARG A 53 -4.88 2.79 -13.74
CA ARG A 53 -4.17 1.49 -13.75
C ARG A 53 -4.81 0.45 -12.82
N ILE A 54 -5.33 0.88 -11.65
CA ILE A 54 -6.07 -0.02 -10.75
C ILE A 54 -7.38 -0.47 -11.40
N ILE A 55 -8.13 0.45 -12.03
CA ILE A 55 -9.39 0.14 -12.72
C ILE A 55 -9.15 -0.84 -13.87
N GLU A 56 -8.11 -0.64 -14.65
CA GLU A 56 -7.69 -1.56 -15.73
C GLU A 56 -7.35 -2.95 -15.18
N ALA A 57 -6.52 -3.01 -14.13
CA ALA A 57 -6.17 -4.28 -13.48
C ALA A 57 -7.40 -5.00 -12.90
N LEU A 58 -8.39 -4.27 -12.40
CA LEU A 58 -9.66 -4.84 -11.92
C LEU A 58 -10.47 -5.52 -13.02
N THR A 59 -10.36 -5.08 -14.28
CA THR A 59 -11.05 -5.73 -15.41
C THR A 59 -10.45 -7.09 -15.75
N GLU A 60 -9.21 -7.32 -15.37
CA GLU A 60 -8.47 -8.55 -15.65
C GLU A 60 -8.37 -9.49 -14.43
N ALA A 61 -8.57 -8.95 -13.23
CA ALA A 61 -8.41 -9.70 -11.99
C ALA A 61 -9.41 -10.86 -11.88
N THR A 62 -8.91 -12.02 -11.49
CA THR A 62 -9.74 -13.17 -11.07
C THR A 62 -10.04 -13.12 -9.59
N ASP A 63 -9.15 -12.47 -8.83
CA ASP A 63 -9.17 -12.36 -7.37
C ASP A 63 -8.79 -10.97 -6.89
N ILE A 64 -9.47 -10.54 -5.85
CA ILE A 64 -9.14 -9.32 -5.12
C ILE A 64 -8.82 -9.69 -3.67
N VAL A 65 -7.80 -9.06 -3.10
CA VAL A 65 -7.45 -9.23 -1.70
C VAL A 65 -7.52 -7.89 -0.99
N PHE A 66 -8.25 -7.83 0.12
CA PHE A 66 -8.23 -6.70 1.05
C PHE A 66 -7.49 -7.10 2.32
N SER A 67 -6.28 -6.63 2.46
CA SER A 67 -5.43 -6.89 3.62
C SER A 67 -5.95 -6.22 4.89
N HIS A 68 -6.56 -5.04 4.73
CA HIS A 68 -7.25 -4.24 5.74
C HIS A 68 -8.06 -3.11 5.07
N PHE A 69 -8.72 -2.24 5.86
CA PHE A 69 -9.69 -1.28 5.32
C PHE A 69 -9.27 0.19 5.48
N HIS A 70 -7.97 0.52 5.48
CA HIS A 70 -7.53 1.90 5.34
C HIS A 70 -7.88 2.43 3.95
N GLY A 71 -8.12 3.75 3.84
CA GLY A 71 -8.67 4.34 2.60
C GLY A 71 -7.69 4.46 1.44
N ASP A 72 -6.45 4.10 1.66
CA ASP A 72 -5.39 3.97 0.67
C ASP A 72 -5.18 2.51 0.22
N HIS A 73 -5.93 1.55 0.80
CA HIS A 73 -5.89 0.12 0.45
C HIS A 73 -7.19 -0.40 -0.15
N VAL A 74 -8.30 0.33 0.01
CA VAL A 74 -9.60 -0.08 -0.50
C VAL A 74 -10.32 1.05 -1.24
N PRO A 75 -11.15 0.74 -2.24
CA PRO A 75 -12.08 1.71 -2.81
C PRO A 75 -13.12 2.15 -1.77
N LEU A 76 -13.56 3.41 -1.84
CA LEU A 76 -14.43 4.01 -0.84
C LEU A 76 -15.78 4.44 -1.43
N ARG A 77 -16.87 4.22 -0.69
CA ARG A 77 -18.19 4.75 -1.04
C ARG A 77 -18.19 6.27 -0.95
N GLU A 78 -17.65 6.81 0.14
CA GLU A 78 -17.44 8.24 0.36
C GLU A 78 -15.96 8.57 0.19
N ALA A 79 -15.52 8.74 -1.05
CA ALA A 79 -14.17 9.12 -1.40
C ALA A 79 -14.07 10.64 -1.59
N ASN A 80 -13.01 11.24 -1.05
CA ASN A 80 -12.63 12.60 -1.42
C ASN A 80 -11.98 12.60 -2.82
N PRO A 81 -11.74 13.76 -3.46
CA PRO A 81 -11.20 13.84 -4.83
C PRO A 81 -9.85 13.12 -5.04
N TYR A 82 -9.12 12.84 -3.96
CA TYR A 82 -7.78 12.23 -4.00
C TYR A 82 -7.78 10.73 -3.68
N GLN A 83 -8.93 10.08 -3.69
CA GLN A 83 -9.11 8.67 -3.36
C GLN A 83 -9.83 7.93 -4.48
N LEU A 84 -9.70 6.60 -4.52
CA LEU A 84 -10.48 5.78 -5.44
C LEU A 84 -11.90 5.58 -4.89
N ALA A 85 -12.89 6.02 -5.66
CA ALA A 85 -14.28 5.86 -5.30
C ALA A 85 -14.89 4.57 -5.88
N ILE A 86 -15.77 3.90 -5.13
CA ILE A 86 -16.52 2.71 -5.57
C ILE A 86 -17.31 2.99 -6.87
N ARG A 87 -17.85 4.20 -7.04
CA ARG A 87 -18.61 4.59 -8.26
C ARG A 87 -17.78 4.56 -9.54
N HIS A 88 -16.46 4.52 -9.46
CA HIS A 88 -15.55 4.46 -10.62
C HIS A 88 -15.09 3.04 -10.95
N LEU A 89 -15.49 2.05 -10.15
CA LEU A 89 -15.10 0.66 -10.36
C LEU A 89 -15.85 0.08 -11.58
N PRO A 90 -15.22 -0.84 -12.32
CA PRO A 90 -15.90 -1.53 -13.43
C PRO A 90 -17.04 -2.40 -12.89
N VAL A 91 -18.09 -2.57 -13.68
CA VAL A 91 -19.25 -3.43 -13.33
C VAL A 91 -18.80 -4.87 -13.02
N THR A 92 -17.75 -5.34 -13.69
CA THR A 92 -17.15 -6.67 -13.49
C THR A 92 -16.61 -6.88 -12.08
N PHE A 93 -16.33 -5.81 -11.34
CA PHE A 93 -15.84 -5.87 -9.95
C PHE A 93 -16.75 -6.72 -9.06
N GLN A 94 -18.07 -6.68 -9.26
CA GLN A 94 -19.02 -7.44 -8.45
C GLN A 94 -18.92 -8.96 -8.64
N ASN A 95 -18.30 -9.41 -9.73
CA ASN A 95 -18.18 -10.83 -10.08
C ASN A 95 -16.81 -11.44 -9.70
N VAL A 96 -15.88 -10.63 -9.20
CA VAL A 96 -14.54 -11.07 -8.83
C VAL A 96 -14.56 -11.71 -7.45
N CYS A 97 -13.84 -12.83 -7.27
CA CYS A 97 -13.69 -13.47 -5.97
C CYS A 97 -12.88 -12.55 -5.04
N CYS A 98 -13.40 -12.23 -3.87
CA CYS A 98 -12.77 -11.32 -2.93
C CYS A 98 -12.38 -12.03 -1.64
N TRP A 99 -11.12 -11.92 -1.28
CA TRP A 99 -10.49 -12.45 -0.07
C TRP A 99 -10.19 -11.31 0.88
N SER A 100 -10.81 -11.32 2.03
CA SER A 100 -10.80 -10.17 2.92
C SER A 100 -10.34 -10.52 4.33
N LYS A 101 -9.65 -9.57 4.95
CA LYS A 101 -9.47 -9.57 6.40
C LYS A 101 -10.82 -9.65 7.13
N SER A 102 -10.86 -10.32 8.31
CA SER A 102 -12.04 -10.29 9.18
C SER A 102 -12.42 -8.87 9.59
N MET A 103 -13.73 -8.66 9.73
CA MET A 103 -14.29 -7.41 10.27
C MET A 103 -14.27 -7.35 11.79
N ASP A 104 -13.88 -8.43 12.46
CA ASP A 104 -13.77 -8.48 13.90
C ASP A 104 -12.73 -7.49 14.42
N SER A 105 -13.05 -6.81 15.50
CA SER A 105 -12.16 -5.84 16.16
C SER A 105 -11.77 -4.61 15.31
N LEU A 106 -12.52 -4.30 14.25
CA LEU A 106 -12.33 -3.07 13.49
C LEU A 106 -12.96 -1.87 14.21
N GLY A 107 -12.27 -0.72 14.15
CA GLY A 107 -12.89 0.56 14.52
C GLY A 107 -14.00 0.93 13.51
N GLU A 108 -14.98 1.74 13.97
CA GLU A 108 -16.21 2.05 13.22
C GLU A 108 -15.99 2.45 11.76
N LYS A 109 -15.04 3.35 11.50
CA LYS A 109 -14.74 3.81 10.13
C LYS A 109 -14.27 2.67 9.20
N MET A 110 -13.42 1.78 9.70
CA MET A 110 -12.94 0.65 8.91
C MET A 110 -14.01 -0.42 8.75
N LYS A 111 -14.83 -0.61 9.78
CA LYS A 111 -15.98 -1.51 9.76
C LYS A 111 -17.01 -1.07 8.70
N GLN A 112 -17.32 0.23 8.65
CA GLN A 112 -18.23 0.77 7.62
C GLN A 112 -17.69 0.51 6.20
N ARG A 113 -16.40 0.76 5.94
CA ARG A 113 -15.78 0.48 4.64
C ARG A 113 -15.84 -0.99 4.24
N ALA A 114 -15.58 -1.88 5.22
CA ALA A 114 -15.72 -3.32 5.01
C ALA A 114 -17.15 -3.73 4.69
N GLN A 115 -18.14 -3.15 5.35
CA GLN A 115 -19.56 -3.36 5.08
C GLN A 115 -19.96 -2.87 3.70
N ASP A 116 -19.52 -1.68 3.30
CA ASP A 116 -19.76 -1.12 1.97
C ASP A 116 -19.27 -2.05 0.85
N LEU A 117 -18.07 -2.62 1.02
CA LEU A 117 -17.50 -3.56 0.06
C LEU A 117 -18.20 -4.92 0.09
N ARG A 118 -18.59 -5.40 1.27
CA ARG A 118 -19.35 -6.64 1.43
C ARG A 118 -20.73 -6.54 0.79
N GLU A 119 -21.41 -5.41 0.93
CA GLU A 119 -22.68 -5.16 0.26
C GLU A 119 -22.53 -5.18 -1.27
N LEU A 120 -21.46 -4.55 -1.79
CA LEU A 120 -21.18 -4.47 -3.22
C LEU A 120 -20.84 -5.84 -3.83
N LEU A 121 -20.01 -6.63 -3.15
CA LEU A 121 -19.51 -7.92 -3.64
C LEU A 121 -20.43 -9.10 -3.31
N GLY A 122 -21.32 -8.93 -2.35
CA GLY A 122 -22.30 -9.95 -1.95
C GLY A 122 -21.67 -11.30 -1.63
N PRO A 123 -22.09 -12.40 -2.30
CA PRO A 123 -21.58 -13.74 -2.04
C PRO A 123 -20.11 -13.94 -2.41
N ASN A 124 -19.54 -13.06 -3.21
CA ASN A 124 -18.13 -13.13 -3.62
C ASN A 124 -17.16 -12.57 -2.56
N PHE A 125 -17.68 -12.01 -1.46
CA PHE A 125 -16.87 -11.49 -0.36
C PHE A 125 -16.62 -12.58 0.69
N HIS A 126 -15.39 -13.08 0.77
CA HIS A 126 -14.98 -14.15 1.67
C HIS A 126 -14.00 -13.63 2.73
N VAL A 127 -14.24 -13.98 3.99
CA VAL A 127 -13.24 -13.76 5.06
C VAL A 127 -12.16 -14.84 4.93
N ALA A 128 -10.91 -14.41 4.83
CA ALA A 128 -9.79 -15.27 4.43
C ALA A 128 -8.69 -15.45 5.50
N GLU A 129 -8.81 -14.83 6.67
CA GLU A 129 -7.79 -14.94 7.72
C GLU A 129 -7.52 -16.40 8.11
N GLY A 130 -6.26 -16.83 7.93
CA GLY A 130 -5.79 -18.16 8.32
C GLY A 130 -6.17 -19.31 7.38
N ILE A 131 -6.72 -19.00 6.20
CA ILE A 131 -7.05 -20.02 5.20
C ILE A 131 -6.09 -20.02 4.00
N SER A 132 -6.24 -21.00 3.11
CA SER A 132 -5.55 -21.06 1.81
C SER A 132 -6.56 -21.34 0.71
N ASP A 133 -6.31 -20.75 -0.47
CA ASP A 133 -7.06 -21.04 -1.70
C ASP A 133 -6.13 -21.00 -2.91
N GLY A 134 -6.04 -22.09 -3.63
CA GLY A 134 -5.16 -22.23 -4.78
C GLY A 134 -3.70 -21.86 -4.43
N PRO A 135 -3.11 -20.87 -5.13
CA PRO A 135 -1.74 -20.44 -4.85
C PRO A 135 -1.62 -19.54 -3.62
N MET A 136 -2.72 -19.05 -3.05
CA MET A 136 -2.74 -18.08 -1.96
C MET A 136 -2.84 -18.74 -0.59
N THR A 137 -2.11 -18.19 0.38
CA THR A 137 -2.25 -18.48 1.81
C THR A 137 -2.31 -17.16 2.56
N PHE A 138 -3.31 -17.01 3.43
CA PHE A 138 -3.56 -15.79 4.18
C PHE A 138 -3.16 -15.95 5.64
N SER A 139 -2.54 -14.93 6.21
CA SER A 139 -2.21 -14.93 7.64
C SER A 139 -3.48 -14.74 8.49
N LYS A 140 -3.41 -15.12 9.76
CA LYS A 140 -4.26 -14.51 10.77
C LYS A 140 -3.96 -13.02 10.88
N ALA A 141 -4.77 -12.30 11.65
CA ALA A 141 -4.55 -10.89 11.94
C ALA A 141 -3.16 -10.64 12.54
N MET A 142 -2.35 -9.82 11.88
CA MET A 142 -0.99 -9.44 12.31
C MET A 142 -0.95 -7.96 12.68
N PRO A 143 -0.18 -7.56 13.73
CA PRO A 143 -0.08 -6.17 14.13
C PRO A 143 0.41 -5.27 12.99
N HIS A 144 -0.33 -4.19 12.70
CA HIS A 144 0.06 -3.19 11.71
C HIS A 144 1.38 -2.48 12.06
N GLY A 145 1.58 -2.17 13.35
CA GLY A 145 2.79 -1.52 13.87
C GLY A 145 3.36 -2.29 15.05
N ALA A 146 3.88 -1.57 16.07
CA ALA A 146 4.33 -2.19 17.30
C ALA A 146 3.16 -2.93 17.99
N LYS A 147 3.47 -4.02 18.67
CA LYS A 147 2.49 -4.81 19.43
C LYS A 147 1.69 -3.92 20.39
N GLY A 148 0.37 -4.05 20.36
CA GLY A 148 -0.53 -3.25 21.20
C GLY A 148 -0.80 -1.83 20.66
N SER A 149 -0.29 -1.46 19.50
CA SER A 149 -0.62 -0.17 18.89
C SER A 149 -2.12 -0.11 18.50
N LYS A 150 -2.70 1.10 18.60
CA LYS A 150 -4.10 1.35 18.19
C LYS A 150 -4.31 1.36 16.67
N ARG A 151 -3.28 1.04 15.87
CA ARG A 151 -3.35 1.06 14.41
C ARG A 151 -4.10 -0.12 13.81
N GLY A 152 -4.45 -1.12 14.63
CA GLY A 152 -5.17 -2.31 14.19
C GLY A 152 -4.23 -3.40 13.65
N THR A 153 -4.80 -4.26 12.83
CA THR A 153 -4.11 -5.42 12.27
C THR A 153 -4.33 -5.51 10.77
N VAL A 154 -3.42 -6.22 10.08
CA VAL A 154 -3.50 -6.54 8.66
C VAL A 154 -3.51 -8.05 8.43
N MET A 155 -3.96 -8.49 7.27
CA MET A 155 -3.85 -9.84 6.77
C MET A 155 -2.77 -9.87 5.69
N MET A 156 -1.72 -10.66 5.88
CA MET A 156 -0.68 -10.85 4.88
C MET A 156 -1.09 -11.92 3.87
N THR A 157 -0.61 -11.81 2.63
CA THR A 157 -0.92 -12.73 1.53
C THR A 157 0.37 -13.33 0.98
N ARG A 158 0.53 -14.65 1.14
CA ARG A 158 1.60 -15.45 0.56
C ARG A 158 1.09 -16.09 -0.72
N ILE A 159 1.84 -15.96 -1.82
CA ILE A 159 1.48 -16.46 -3.14
C ILE A 159 2.59 -17.38 -3.66
N ASN A 160 2.22 -18.61 -3.99
CA ASN A 160 3.10 -19.55 -4.67
C ASN A 160 3.07 -19.28 -6.18
N LEU A 161 4.21 -18.86 -6.75
CA LEU A 161 4.37 -18.56 -8.17
C LEU A 161 4.87 -19.77 -8.98
N GLY A 162 5.05 -20.90 -8.32
CA GLY A 162 5.65 -22.13 -8.87
C GLY A 162 7.08 -22.32 -8.39
N ASP A 163 8.02 -21.61 -8.95
CA ASP A 163 9.45 -21.64 -8.61
C ASP A 163 9.86 -20.67 -7.50
N LYS A 164 9.03 -19.66 -7.24
CA LYS A 164 9.23 -18.61 -6.23
C LYS A 164 7.99 -18.41 -5.37
N VAL A 165 8.21 -17.90 -4.18
CA VAL A 165 7.16 -17.50 -3.25
C VAL A 165 7.19 -15.99 -3.06
N PHE A 166 6.10 -15.31 -3.37
CA PHE A 166 5.89 -13.90 -3.10
C PHE A 166 5.07 -13.72 -1.83
N LEU A 167 5.46 -12.76 -1.00
CA LEU A 167 4.73 -12.37 0.20
C LEU A 167 4.44 -10.88 0.20
N HIS A 168 3.17 -10.53 0.10
CA HIS A 168 2.67 -9.18 0.35
C HIS A 168 2.31 -9.06 1.83
N THR A 169 3.09 -8.29 2.58
CA THR A 169 2.86 -8.14 4.02
C THR A 169 1.92 -6.99 4.37
N SER A 170 1.42 -6.26 3.36
CA SER A 170 0.62 -5.06 3.59
C SER A 170 1.37 -4.02 4.44
N ASP A 171 0.67 -3.33 5.32
CA ASP A 171 1.17 -2.22 6.14
C ASP A 171 2.06 -2.65 7.32
N ILE A 172 2.76 -3.77 7.21
CA ILE A 172 3.72 -4.17 8.25
C ILE A 172 4.89 -3.18 8.32
N GLN A 173 5.02 -2.54 9.49
CA GLN A 173 6.01 -1.48 9.76
C GLN A 173 7.35 -1.99 10.28
N LEU A 174 7.52 -3.31 10.42
CA LEU A 174 8.72 -3.96 10.97
C LEU A 174 9.03 -3.56 12.43
N LEU A 175 8.04 -3.09 13.19
CA LEU A 175 8.18 -2.66 14.60
C LEU A 175 7.91 -3.77 15.61
N ASP A 176 7.49 -4.96 15.16
CA ASP A 176 7.21 -6.13 16.00
C ASP A 176 8.10 -7.31 15.58
N PRO A 177 9.07 -7.73 16.42
CA PRO A 177 9.93 -8.88 16.11
C PRO A 177 9.16 -10.20 15.91
N ALA A 178 8.02 -10.39 16.60
CA ALA A 178 7.22 -11.60 16.45
C ALA A 178 6.60 -11.70 15.05
N THR A 179 6.12 -10.57 14.50
CA THR A 179 5.62 -10.49 13.13
C THR A 179 6.74 -10.80 12.13
N VAL A 180 7.94 -10.27 12.33
CA VAL A 180 9.08 -10.56 11.43
C VAL A 180 9.50 -12.02 11.52
N ASN A 181 9.50 -12.64 12.70
CA ASN A 181 9.72 -14.08 12.85
C ASN A 181 8.70 -14.90 12.04
N PHE A 182 7.44 -14.49 12.06
CA PHE A 182 6.38 -15.14 11.29
C PHE A 182 6.61 -14.99 9.78
N ILE A 183 7.00 -13.81 9.30
CA ILE A 183 7.34 -13.56 7.89
C ILE A 183 8.49 -14.48 7.45
N ILE A 184 9.55 -14.58 8.23
CA ILE A 184 10.70 -15.45 7.95
C ILE A 184 10.27 -16.93 7.92
N ALA A 185 9.44 -17.37 8.87
CA ALA A 185 8.94 -18.75 8.92
C ALA A 185 8.08 -19.13 7.71
N TRP A 186 7.54 -18.16 6.99
CA TRP A 186 6.78 -18.38 5.76
C TRP A 186 7.66 -18.62 4.53
N GLN A 187 8.98 -18.50 4.66
CA GLN A 187 9.97 -18.88 3.64
C GLN A 187 9.63 -18.28 2.25
N ALA A 188 9.38 -16.98 2.22
CA ALA A 188 9.17 -16.27 0.97
C ALA A 188 10.51 -15.87 0.33
N ASP A 189 10.60 -15.98 -0.99
CA ASP A 189 11.76 -15.52 -1.77
C ASP A 189 11.70 -14.00 -1.97
N ILE A 190 10.50 -13.46 -2.19
CA ILE A 190 10.25 -12.04 -2.45
C ILE A 190 9.27 -11.51 -1.41
N VAL A 191 9.66 -10.46 -0.68
CA VAL A 191 8.81 -9.83 0.33
C VAL A 191 8.59 -8.36 -0.02
N LEU A 192 7.33 -7.94 -0.09
CA LEU A 192 6.91 -6.55 -0.18
C LEU A 192 6.28 -6.13 1.15
N ALA A 193 6.86 -5.09 1.79
CA ALA A 193 6.37 -4.54 3.05
C ALA A 193 6.35 -3.01 3.04
N ALA A 194 5.50 -2.41 3.88
CA ALA A 194 5.38 -0.96 4.01
C ALA A 194 6.63 -0.30 4.61
N GLY A 195 7.38 -1.02 5.45
CA GLY A 195 8.55 -0.50 6.14
C GLY A 195 8.20 0.49 7.28
N PRO A 196 9.22 0.94 8.06
CA PRO A 196 9.01 1.78 9.22
C PRO A 196 8.59 3.20 8.87
N PRO A 197 7.67 3.81 9.64
CA PRO A 197 7.18 5.16 9.42
C PRO A 197 8.14 6.21 10.04
N LEU A 198 9.32 6.39 9.46
CA LEU A 198 10.39 7.25 10.02
C LEU A 198 9.99 8.72 10.16
N TYR A 199 8.99 9.16 9.38
CA TYR A 199 8.43 10.53 9.42
C TYR A 199 7.59 10.83 10.67
N ILE A 200 7.30 9.82 11.51
CA ILE A 200 6.52 10.00 12.73
C ILE A 200 7.47 10.45 13.85
N GLU A 201 7.29 11.68 14.33
CA GLU A 201 8.10 12.26 15.40
C GLU A 201 8.02 11.49 16.72
N THR A 202 6.87 10.87 17.00
CA THR A 202 6.65 10.05 18.20
C THR A 202 7.22 8.63 18.09
N LEU A 203 7.87 8.27 16.98
CA LEU A 203 8.57 7.00 16.84
C LEU A 203 9.85 7.05 17.65
N THR A 204 9.90 6.30 18.74
CA THR A 204 11.04 6.32 19.67
C THR A 204 12.32 5.71 19.07
N ASP A 205 13.48 6.04 19.61
CA ASP A 205 14.76 5.51 19.14
C ASP A 205 14.85 3.99 19.34
N GLU A 206 14.21 3.45 20.38
CA GLU A 206 14.10 2.01 20.59
C GLU A 206 13.33 1.34 19.44
N LEU A 207 12.20 1.92 19.03
CA LEU A 207 11.42 1.39 17.91
C LEU A 207 12.14 1.57 16.57
N ARG A 208 12.90 2.65 16.38
CA ARG A 208 13.78 2.82 15.21
C ARG A 208 14.87 1.73 15.17
N THR A 209 15.47 1.43 16.30
CA THR A 209 16.45 0.35 16.44
C THR A 209 15.83 -1.02 16.15
N VAL A 210 14.65 -1.30 16.71
CA VAL A 210 13.91 -2.55 16.43
C VAL A 210 13.59 -2.68 14.94
N ALA A 211 13.10 -1.59 14.31
CA ALA A 211 12.81 -1.59 12.88
C ALA A 211 14.05 -1.90 12.04
N TRP A 212 15.20 -1.30 12.39
CA TRP A 212 16.47 -1.56 11.71
C TRP A 212 16.88 -3.03 11.81
N GLN A 213 16.94 -3.56 13.03
CA GLN A 213 17.31 -4.95 13.28
C GLN A 213 16.38 -5.94 12.56
N ASN A 214 15.08 -5.68 12.58
CA ASN A 214 14.09 -6.51 11.90
C ASN A 214 14.23 -6.44 10.36
N ALA A 215 14.46 -5.26 9.82
CA ALA A 215 14.68 -5.07 8.39
C ALA A 215 15.97 -5.77 7.93
N LEU A 216 17.05 -5.63 8.68
CA LEU A 216 18.32 -6.28 8.37
C LEU A 216 18.21 -7.81 8.41
N ARG A 217 17.55 -8.36 9.44
CA ARG A 217 17.26 -9.81 9.52
C ARG A 217 16.46 -10.28 8.33
N LEU A 218 15.44 -9.52 7.94
CA LEU A 218 14.61 -9.87 6.78
C LEU A 218 15.41 -9.76 5.48
N ALA A 219 16.16 -8.67 5.30
CA ALA A 219 17.02 -8.45 4.14
C ALA A 219 18.05 -9.57 3.95
N THR A 220 18.65 -10.06 5.03
CA THR A 220 19.66 -11.14 4.97
C THR A 220 19.04 -12.54 4.79
N THR A 221 17.72 -12.68 4.98
CA THR A 221 17.03 -13.99 4.92
C THR A 221 16.36 -14.24 3.57
N VAL A 222 15.70 -13.22 2.97
CA VAL A 222 14.94 -13.38 1.72
C VAL A 222 15.79 -13.03 0.50
N ASP A 223 15.47 -13.54 -0.68
CA ASP A 223 16.19 -13.20 -1.91
C ASP A 223 16.01 -11.72 -2.28
N ILE A 224 14.75 -11.25 -2.26
CA ILE A 224 14.38 -9.87 -2.63
C ILE A 224 13.51 -9.27 -1.53
N LEU A 225 13.98 -8.14 -0.97
CA LEU A 225 13.20 -7.32 -0.04
C LEU A 225 12.82 -6.00 -0.72
N ILE A 226 11.53 -5.68 -0.70
CA ILE A 226 10.97 -4.43 -1.20
C ILE A 226 10.32 -3.71 -0.02
N LEU A 227 10.79 -2.52 0.31
CA LEU A 227 10.25 -1.65 1.37
C LEU A 227 9.77 -0.35 0.76
N ASP A 228 8.48 -0.03 0.96
CA ASP A 228 7.89 1.15 0.33
C ASP A 228 6.93 1.89 1.28
N HIS A 229 5.79 2.26 0.83
CA HIS A 229 4.65 2.88 1.50
C HIS A 229 5.03 3.77 2.71
N HIS A 230 5.08 3.25 3.93
CA HIS A 230 5.42 4.06 5.10
C HIS A 230 6.86 4.58 5.10
N LEU A 231 7.80 3.79 4.61
CA LEU A 231 9.21 4.19 4.56
C LEU A 231 9.44 5.34 3.58
N MET A 232 8.76 5.30 2.42
CA MET A 232 8.97 6.25 1.32
C MET A 232 8.16 7.56 1.46
N ARG A 233 7.43 7.77 2.55
CA ARG A 233 6.72 9.05 2.85
C ARG A 233 7.63 10.20 3.24
N ASP A 234 8.93 9.93 3.41
CA ASP A 234 9.93 10.93 3.74
C ASP A 234 11.24 10.62 3.02
N ARG A 235 12.00 11.66 2.66
CA ARG A 235 13.32 11.50 2.03
C ARG A 235 14.33 10.76 2.90
N GLN A 236 14.16 10.75 4.22
CA GLN A 236 14.97 9.94 5.12
C GLN A 236 14.85 8.44 4.81
N GLY A 237 13.68 8.01 4.30
CA GLY A 237 13.44 6.62 3.91
C GLY A 237 14.41 6.14 2.83
N LEU A 238 14.79 6.98 1.86
CA LEU A 238 15.79 6.61 0.85
C LEU A 238 17.17 6.38 1.46
N LYS A 239 17.63 7.31 2.31
CA LYS A 239 18.93 7.18 2.99
C LYS A 239 18.97 5.93 3.87
N TRP A 240 17.84 5.65 4.54
CA TRP A 240 17.68 4.47 5.36
C TRP A 240 17.72 3.18 4.54
N LEU A 241 17.08 3.16 3.36
CA LEU A 241 17.08 2.04 2.42
C LEU A 241 18.48 1.77 1.86
N ASP A 242 19.21 2.83 1.49
CA ASP A 242 20.58 2.73 0.98
C ASP A 242 21.54 2.21 2.07
N ALA A 243 21.42 2.70 3.30
CA ALA A 243 22.20 2.20 4.44
C ALA A 243 21.88 0.73 4.77
N LEU A 244 20.59 0.33 4.72
CA LEU A 244 20.18 -1.05 4.91
C LEU A 244 20.76 -1.96 3.82
N SER A 245 20.76 -1.52 2.56
CA SER A 245 21.35 -2.25 1.44
C SER A 245 22.87 -2.46 1.66
N ALA A 246 23.57 -1.42 2.09
CA ALA A 246 25.01 -1.49 2.37
C ALA A 246 25.31 -2.48 3.51
N GLU A 247 24.55 -2.44 4.62
CA GLU A 247 24.78 -3.32 5.77
C GLU A 247 24.37 -4.77 5.47
N ALA A 248 23.30 -4.97 4.69
CA ALA A 248 22.86 -6.30 4.26
C ALA A 248 23.79 -6.93 3.20
N GLY A 249 24.69 -6.15 2.58
CA GLY A 249 25.56 -6.62 1.50
C GLY A 249 24.83 -6.95 0.21
N LYS A 250 23.60 -6.46 0.03
CA LYS A 250 22.77 -6.64 -1.17
C LYS A 250 21.75 -5.53 -1.33
N GLN A 251 21.27 -5.35 -2.57
CA GLN A 251 20.24 -4.36 -2.86
C GLN A 251 18.93 -4.69 -2.12
N VAL A 252 18.43 -3.72 -1.36
CA VAL A 252 17.04 -3.63 -0.88
C VAL A 252 16.34 -2.59 -1.74
N TYR A 253 15.14 -2.87 -2.21
CA TYR A 253 14.44 -2.07 -3.21
C TYR A 253 13.32 -1.25 -2.58
N CYS A 254 13.00 -0.07 -3.14
CA CYS A 254 11.62 0.40 -3.13
C CYS A 254 10.88 -0.19 -4.35
N ALA A 255 9.56 -0.02 -4.41
CA ALA A 255 8.77 -0.61 -5.50
C ALA A 255 9.14 -0.02 -6.87
N ALA A 256 9.45 1.28 -6.94
CA ALA A 256 9.91 1.91 -8.18
C ALA A 256 11.21 1.27 -8.68
N ASP A 257 12.19 1.06 -7.81
CA ASP A 257 13.45 0.41 -8.16
C ASP A 257 13.25 -1.02 -8.65
N PHE A 258 12.44 -1.81 -7.92
CA PHE A 258 12.12 -3.18 -8.31
C PHE A 258 11.45 -3.26 -9.69
N MET A 259 10.62 -2.27 -10.00
CA MET A 259 9.92 -2.16 -11.30
C MET A 259 10.76 -1.51 -12.39
N GLY A 260 12.00 -1.08 -12.12
CA GLY A 260 12.83 -0.34 -13.08
C GLY A 260 12.23 1.02 -13.48
N ARG A 261 11.48 1.67 -12.57
CA ARG A 261 10.82 2.96 -12.80
C ARG A 261 11.53 4.08 -12.05
N LYS A 262 11.31 5.31 -12.49
CA LYS A 262 11.73 6.50 -11.75
C LYS A 262 10.99 6.58 -10.42
N ARG A 263 11.72 6.86 -9.34
CA ARG A 263 11.15 7.18 -8.03
C ARG A 263 10.40 8.50 -8.09
N LEU A 264 9.15 8.52 -7.62
CA LEU A 264 8.27 9.69 -7.56
C LEU A 264 7.81 9.90 -6.11
N LEU A 265 8.67 10.46 -5.26
CA LEU A 265 8.36 10.70 -3.85
C LEU A 265 7.54 11.98 -3.65
N LEU A 266 6.42 12.11 -4.37
CA LEU A 266 5.65 13.36 -4.49
C LEU A 266 5.08 13.84 -3.15
N GLU A 267 4.75 12.95 -2.23
CA GLU A 267 4.32 13.35 -0.89
C GLU A 267 5.47 13.87 -0.04
N ALA A 268 6.63 13.20 -0.09
CA ALA A 268 7.83 13.64 0.61
C ALA A 268 8.37 14.98 0.09
N GLU A 269 8.10 15.27 -1.19
CA GLU A 269 8.57 16.47 -1.91
C GLU A 269 7.53 17.58 -1.97
N ARG A 270 6.36 17.41 -1.34
CA ARG A 270 5.22 18.33 -1.50
C ARG A 270 5.56 19.79 -1.24
N ALA A 271 6.28 20.12 -0.17
CA ALA A 271 6.65 21.50 0.14
C ALA A 271 7.53 22.09 -0.97
N ALA A 272 8.56 21.36 -1.42
CA ALA A 272 9.43 21.81 -2.51
C ALA A 272 8.70 21.95 -3.85
N LEU A 273 7.69 21.11 -4.10
CA LEU A 273 6.84 21.23 -5.30
C LEU A 273 6.04 22.52 -5.28
N TYR A 274 5.45 22.90 -4.14
CA TYR A 274 4.73 24.17 -4.01
C TYR A 274 5.63 25.40 -4.13
N GLU A 275 6.90 25.29 -3.71
CA GLU A 275 7.89 26.35 -3.87
C GLU A 275 8.33 26.55 -5.32
N THR A 276 8.53 25.44 -6.04
CA THR A 276 9.07 25.46 -7.40
C THR A 276 8.00 25.57 -8.48
N MET A 277 6.79 25.09 -8.19
CA MET A 277 5.62 25.11 -9.07
C MET A 277 4.40 25.62 -8.27
N PRO A 278 4.26 26.96 -8.11
CA PRO A 278 3.16 27.54 -7.33
C PRO A 278 1.79 27.15 -7.87
N VAL A 279 0.85 26.84 -6.96
CA VAL A 279 -0.49 26.39 -7.28
C VAL A 279 -1.47 27.54 -7.09
N PRO A 280 -2.39 27.83 -8.05
CA PRO A 280 -3.46 28.81 -7.88
C PRO A 280 -4.32 28.52 -6.65
N ALA A 281 -4.74 29.53 -5.93
CA ALA A 281 -5.48 29.39 -4.66
C ALA A 281 -6.79 28.60 -4.80
N SER A 282 -7.52 28.77 -5.93
CA SER A 282 -8.78 28.06 -6.20
C SER A 282 -8.60 26.65 -6.75
N TRP A 283 -7.37 26.24 -7.10
CA TRP A 283 -7.13 25.04 -7.88
C TRP A 283 -7.82 23.78 -7.30
N HIS A 284 -7.73 23.59 -5.99
CA HIS A 284 -8.29 22.42 -5.33
C HIS A 284 -9.83 22.40 -5.29
N GLU A 285 -10.44 23.59 -5.19
CA GLU A 285 -11.89 23.75 -5.26
C GLU A 285 -12.39 23.49 -6.66
N ASP A 286 -11.73 24.08 -7.66
CA ASP A 286 -12.06 23.90 -9.09
C ASP A 286 -11.89 22.44 -9.51
N TYR A 287 -10.81 21.76 -9.06
CA TYR A 287 -10.59 20.33 -9.29
C TYR A 287 -11.68 19.48 -8.64
N ALA A 288 -12.04 19.74 -7.39
CA ALA A 288 -13.07 18.98 -6.69
C ALA A 288 -14.46 19.13 -7.34
N GLN A 289 -14.73 20.25 -8.02
CA GLN A 289 -15.94 20.52 -8.79
C GLN A 289 -15.88 20.00 -10.24
N GLY A 290 -14.73 19.47 -10.67
CA GLY A 290 -14.52 18.99 -12.03
C GLY A 290 -14.41 20.10 -13.09
N LEU A 291 -14.07 21.33 -12.67
CA LEU A 291 -13.90 22.48 -13.57
C LEU A 291 -12.52 22.50 -14.26
N ILE A 292 -11.56 21.81 -13.69
CA ILE A 292 -10.19 21.69 -14.21
C ILE A 292 -9.70 20.25 -14.09
N HIS A 293 -8.65 19.92 -14.85
CA HIS A 293 -8.02 18.61 -14.86
C HIS A 293 -6.58 18.70 -14.34
N ALA A 294 -6.12 17.65 -13.64
CA ALA A 294 -4.77 17.61 -13.10
C ALA A 294 -3.71 17.21 -14.15
N GLU A 295 -4.12 16.62 -15.26
CA GLU A 295 -3.24 16.06 -16.30
C GLU A 295 -2.26 17.09 -16.89
N GLU A 296 -2.64 18.36 -16.95
CA GLU A 296 -1.81 19.48 -17.43
C GLU A 296 -0.49 19.63 -16.65
N TRP A 297 -0.43 19.13 -15.42
CA TRP A 297 0.74 19.19 -14.55
C TRP A 297 1.78 18.10 -14.82
N LEU A 298 1.54 17.22 -15.77
CA LEU A 298 2.43 16.11 -16.12
C LEU A 298 3.45 16.44 -17.21
N HIS A 299 3.42 17.67 -17.72
CA HIS A 299 4.25 18.16 -18.87
C HIS A 299 5.30 19.17 -18.45
#